data_6c3171383cb0245e3834f6715504ac06
#
_entry.id   6c3171383cb0245e3834f6715504ac06
#
_cell.length_a   1.000
_cell.length_b   1.000
_cell.length_c   1.000
_cell.angle_alpha   90.00
_cell.angle_beta   90.00
_cell.angle_gamma   90.00
#
_symmetry.space_group_name_H-M   'P 1'
#
loop_
_entity.id
_entity.type
_entity.pdbx_description
1 polymer ?
#
loop_
_entity_poly.entity_id
_entity_poly.type
_entity_poly.pdbx_seq_one_letter_code
_entity_poly.pdbx_strand_id
1 'polypeptide(L)'
;MRWLISVLVAALALVGISAPASAAPDGTLALASQAVRVGEPITATFSTPRPHAKNWLGLYSDPGNGPVEEKYVGPSTRWAYVTAASGTATLPTDGLEPGNYIVFALAQDGYQWLAAPVKLRITSNAPLHFVTDTFGLRNARALAPYQATVRGLVRGDTDGLSFRKASGPHWMQVSADGVVSGTPRLADVLRPSRVRVEARNTRGETSVAEAGVEVRPPGVHLVPELKTMTFNLWHGGSQVDGGREKQLRTLLKSDVDVVGLQETSAASTRELAEALGWDYHQSGTDIGVISRYPIVERKQPVTGGPLSVATKVRVRLDDRHDVVVWNAHLGYNPYGPYDACFGKMSQEQLLANEERSGRTPQIKAVLEEMRPDLAAAWRTPVLLTGDFNAPSHLDWTPTTQRCGYQTVPWPTSVLPTQAGLRDSFRVANRDPSATPGTTWSPIYPVFTGGYGHDSHKGEPEPQDRIDFVYYAGLLGVTESKTVVEGKPTAVPNHRGNDWSSDHAAVLTTFRTSLL
;
A
#
# COMPACT_ATOMS: atom_id res chain seq x y z
N MET A 1 48.52 61.29 2.65
CA MET A 1 48.91 60.28 3.67
C MET A 1 48.14 59.03 3.36
N ARG A 2 48.80 58.06 2.71
CA ARG A 2 48.21 56.78 2.25
C ARG A 2 48.36 55.74 3.36
N TRP A 3 47.31 55.11 3.80
CA TRP A 3 47.33 53.95 4.64
C TRP A 3 47.04 52.70 3.80
N LEU A 4 48.04 51.83 3.72
CA LEU A 4 47.94 50.50 3.13
C LEU A 4 47.34 49.54 4.18
N ILE A 5 46.21 48.90 3.82
CA ILE A 5 45.64 47.79 4.61
C ILE A 5 46.10 46.49 3.93
N SER A 6 46.96 45.73 4.61
CA SER A 6 47.37 44.40 4.21
C SER A 6 46.27 43.40 4.59
N VAL A 7 45.71 42.72 3.58
CA VAL A 7 44.77 41.62 3.79
C VAL A 7 45.57 40.34 3.87
N LEU A 8 45.54 39.72 5.03
CA LEU A 8 46.11 38.36 5.27
C LEU A 8 45.13 37.33 4.79
N VAL A 9 45.40 36.62 3.69
CA VAL A 9 44.63 35.47 3.23
C VAL A 9 45.14 34.24 3.95
N ALA A 10 44.36 33.73 4.91
CA ALA A 10 44.60 32.43 5.53
C ALA A 10 44.05 31.33 4.63
N ALA A 11 44.91 30.55 4.01
CA ALA A 11 44.55 29.35 3.28
C ALA A 11 44.21 28.24 4.30
N LEU A 12 42.92 27.94 4.49
CA LEU A 12 42.49 26.71 5.15
C LEU A 12 42.71 25.52 4.19
N ALA A 13 43.68 24.69 4.49
CA ALA A 13 43.85 23.39 3.87
C ALA A 13 42.73 22.48 4.38
N LEU A 14 41.69 22.24 3.54
CA LEU A 14 40.73 21.15 3.77
C LEU A 14 41.46 19.82 3.59
N VAL A 15 41.85 19.21 4.71
CA VAL A 15 42.23 17.80 4.73
C VAL A 15 40.91 17.02 4.50
N GLY A 16 40.68 16.63 3.25
CA GLY A 16 39.62 15.70 2.91
C GLY A 16 39.95 14.34 3.54
N ILE A 17 39.26 14.00 4.63
CA ILE A 17 39.23 12.63 5.14
C ILE A 17 38.34 11.87 4.13
N SER A 18 38.98 11.26 3.12
CA SER A 18 38.33 10.25 2.30
C SER A 18 37.99 9.07 3.23
N ALA A 19 36.69 8.78 3.38
CA ALA A 19 36.26 7.53 3.99
C ALA A 19 36.99 6.37 3.26
N PRO A 20 37.50 5.36 3.97
CA PRO A 20 38.16 4.24 3.32
C PRO A 20 37.15 3.60 2.37
N ALA A 21 37.47 3.49 1.09
CA ALA A 21 36.74 2.71 0.14
C ALA A 21 36.62 1.29 0.72
N SER A 22 35.39 0.77 0.87
CA SER A 22 35.17 -0.62 1.28
C SER A 22 36.04 -1.51 0.35
N ALA A 23 36.91 -2.31 0.92
CA ALA A 23 37.75 -3.21 0.13
C ALA A 23 36.83 -4.14 -0.64
N ALA A 24 37.09 -4.35 -1.93
CA ALA A 24 36.32 -5.30 -2.73
C ALA A 24 36.25 -6.65 -2.00
N PRO A 25 35.06 -7.32 -1.98
CA PRO A 25 34.94 -8.61 -1.30
C PRO A 25 35.91 -9.61 -1.91
N ASP A 26 36.58 -10.35 -1.04
CA ASP A 26 37.71 -11.23 -1.35
C ASP A 26 37.30 -12.70 -1.63
N GLY A 27 36.00 -12.99 -1.50
CA GLY A 27 35.41 -14.29 -1.78
C GLY A 27 34.61 -14.35 -3.09
N THR A 28 34.03 -15.49 -3.35
CA THR A 28 33.17 -15.73 -4.52
C THR A 28 31.78 -16.25 -4.10
N LEU A 29 30.78 -15.87 -4.84
CA LEU A 29 29.42 -16.40 -4.76
C LEU A 29 28.92 -16.65 -6.18
N ALA A 30 28.44 -17.85 -6.47
CA ALA A 30 27.81 -18.20 -7.73
C ALA A 30 26.56 -19.03 -7.48
N LEU A 31 25.55 -18.84 -8.31
CA LEU A 31 24.32 -19.62 -8.27
C LEU A 31 24.33 -20.66 -9.40
N ALA A 32 23.82 -21.87 -9.12
CA ALA A 32 23.69 -22.93 -10.13
C ALA A 32 22.74 -22.51 -11.27
N SER A 33 21.79 -21.65 -10.97
CA SER A 33 20.89 -21.02 -11.96
C SER A 33 20.53 -19.60 -11.52
N GLN A 34 20.41 -18.69 -12.47
CA GLN A 34 19.90 -17.34 -12.23
C GLN A 34 18.37 -17.25 -12.32
N ALA A 35 17.69 -18.38 -12.59
CA ALA A 35 16.24 -18.51 -12.53
C ALA A 35 15.89 -19.87 -11.92
N VAL A 36 15.06 -19.86 -10.88
CA VAL A 36 14.52 -21.06 -10.22
C VAL A 36 13.01 -20.92 -10.08
N ARG A 37 12.32 -22.04 -9.96
CA ARG A 37 10.87 -22.03 -9.71
C ARG A 37 10.58 -22.04 -8.22
N VAL A 38 9.43 -21.51 -7.84
CA VAL A 38 8.90 -21.70 -6.48
C VAL A 38 8.83 -23.20 -6.17
N GLY A 39 9.40 -23.62 -5.03
CA GLY A 39 9.57 -25.02 -4.64
C GLY A 39 10.91 -25.65 -5.05
N GLU A 40 11.64 -25.05 -6.01
CA GLU A 40 13.01 -25.48 -6.34
C GLU A 40 14.02 -24.73 -5.47
N PRO A 41 14.98 -25.40 -4.81
CA PRO A 41 15.94 -24.71 -3.95
C PRO A 41 16.93 -23.89 -4.77
N ILE A 42 17.28 -22.71 -4.25
CA ILE A 42 18.42 -21.93 -4.76
C ILE A 42 19.70 -22.63 -4.31
N THR A 43 20.51 -23.11 -5.23
CA THR A 43 21.83 -23.70 -4.95
C THR A 43 22.92 -22.69 -5.19
N ALA A 44 23.64 -22.32 -4.11
CA ALA A 44 24.72 -21.34 -4.13
C ALA A 44 26.05 -22.03 -3.82
N THR A 45 27.07 -21.80 -4.65
CA THR A 45 28.47 -22.16 -4.39
C THR A 45 29.21 -20.92 -3.92
N PHE A 46 29.95 -21.04 -2.83
CA PHE A 46 30.67 -19.91 -2.22
C PHE A 46 32.11 -20.26 -1.89
N SER A 47 32.97 -19.24 -1.84
CA SER A 47 34.29 -19.31 -1.21
C SER A 47 34.59 -18.02 -0.46
N THR A 48 35.37 -18.12 0.62
CA THR A 48 35.85 -16.96 1.38
C THR A 48 37.16 -17.28 2.08
N PRO A 49 38.14 -16.36 2.07
CA PRO A 49 39.37 -16.50 2.88
C PRO A 49 39.12 -16.22 4.38
N ARG A 50 37.88 -15.83 4.75
CA ARG A 50 37.46 -15.50 6.13
C ARG A 50 36.37 -16.47 6.64
N PRO A 51 36.67 -17.81 6.77
CA PRO A 51 35.68 -18.77 7.27
C PRO A 51 35.34 -18.45 8.73
N HIS A 52 34.05 -18.52 9.05
CA HIS A 52 33.56 -18.29 10.41
C HIS A 52 32.21 -19.00 10.62
N ALA A 53 32.00 -19.51 11.85
CA ALA A 53 30.79 -20.26 12.18
C ALA A 53 29.46 -19.50 11.98
N LYS A 54 29.55 -18.16 11.93
CA LYS A 54 28.40 -17.27 11.78
C LYS A 54 28.36 -16.53 10.42
N ASN A 55 29.13 -16.97 9.44
CA ASN A 55 28.96 -16.51 8.07
C ASN A 55 27.68 -17.10 7.50
N TRP A 56 26.96 -16.34 6.68
CA TRP A 56 25.65 -16.74 6.23
C TRP A 56 25.30 -16.24 4.82
N LEU A 57 24.40 -16.95 4.16
CA LEU A 57 23.73 -16.49 2.94
C LEU A 57 22.40 -15.86 3.31
N GLY A 58 22.08 -14.71 2.75
CA GLY A 58 20.78 -14.04 2.88
C GLY A 58 20.13 -13.81 1.54
N LEU A 59 18.87 -14.21 1.38
CA LEU A 59 18.04 -13.91 0.22
C LEU A 59 17.17 -12.68 0.51
N TYR A 60 17.19 -11.72 -0.42
CA TYR A 60 16.43 -10.47 -0.32
C TYR A 60 15.72 -10.17 -1.63
N SER A 61 14.63 -9.40 -1.58
CA SER A 61 13.97 -8.89 -2.80
C SER A 61 14.86 -7.88 -3.53
N ASP A 62 14.80 -7.82 -4.87
CA ASP A 62 15.55 -6.88 -5.69
C ASP A 62 14.59 -6.16 -6.69
N PRO A 63 14.45 -4.83 -6.65
CA PRO A 63 14.97 -3.91 -5.63
C PRO A 63 14.20 -4.05 -4.32
N GLY A 64 14.87 -3.87 -3.19
CA GLY A 64 14.20 -4.05 -1.90
C GLY A 64 15.10 -3.74 -0.71
N ASN A 65 14.99 -4.58 0.29
CA ASN A 65 15.60 -4.42 1.60
C ASN A 65 16.96 -5.14 1.76
N GLY A 66 17.68 -5.40 0.68
CA GLY A 66 19.01 -6.03 0.75
C GLY A 66 20.10 -5.08 1.27
N PRO A 67 21.13 -5.59 1.94
CA PRO A 67 22.22 -4.79 2.54
C PRO A 67 23.24 -4.31 1.50
N VAL A 68 22.79 -3.52 0.52
CA VAL A 68 23.63 -3.01 -0.58
C VAL A 68 24.76 -2.06 -0.12
N GLU A 69 24.60 -1.43 1.07
CA GLU A 69 25.60 -0.58 1.71
C GLU A 69 26.28 -1.27 2.90
N GLU A 70 26.24 -2.60 2.98
CA GLU A 70 26.77 -3.38 4.10
C GLU A 70 26.16 -3.02 5.47
N LYS A 71 24.91 -2.53 5.47
CA LYS A 71 24.15 -2.15 6.65
C LYS A 71 22.82 -2.89 6.72
N TYR A 72 22.30 -3.05 7.93
CA TYR A 72 20.94 -3.58 8.11
C TYR A 72 19.89 -2.64 7.50
N VAL A 73 19.03 -3.20 6.67
CA VAL A 73 17.92 -2.47 6.03
C VAL A 73 16.58 -3.22 6.17
N GLY A 74 16.60 -4.42 6.78
CA GLY A 74 15.44 -5.26 7.01
C GLY A 74 15.81 -6.74 7.10
N PRO A 75 14.90 -7.62 7.52
CA PRO A 75 15.14 -9.06 7.58
C PRO A 75 15.30 -9.67 6.18
N SER A 76 16.14 -10.71 6.08
CA SER A 76 16.25 -11.55 4.90
C SER A 76 14.98 -12.40 4.74
N THR A 77 14.58 -12.67 3.50
CA THR A 77 13.44 -13.53 3.18
C THR A 77 13.73 -15.00 3.51
N ARG A 78 14.97 -15.44 3.23
CA ARG A 78 15.54 -16.76 3.59
C ARG A 78 17.00 -16.58 3.95
N TRP A 79 17.52 -17.50 4.77
CA TRP A 79 18.93 -17.50 5.12
C TRP A 79 19.44 -18.89 5.49
N ALA A 80 20.75 -19.07 5.41
CA ALA A 80 21.45 -20.27 5.86
C ALA A 80 22.88 -19.94 6.28
N TYR A 81 23.39 -20.58 7.34
CA TYR A 81 24.81 -20.45 7.72
C TYR A 81 25.72 -21.20 6.74
N VAL A 82 26.91 -20.59 6.49
CA VAL A 82 27.97 -21.13 5.63
C VAL A 82 29.29 -21.03 6.38
N THR A 83 29.62 -22.08 7.10
CA THR A 83 30.71 -22.08 8.11
C THR A 83 32.11 -22.40 7.55
N ALA A 84 32.16 -23.03 6.37
CA ALA A 84 33.40 -23.45 5.71
C ALA A 84 34.04 -22.33 4.88
N ALA A 85 35.35 -22.50 4.53
CA ALA A 85 36.05 -21.61 3.60
C ALA A 85 35.49 -21.68 2.17
N SER A 86 34.89 -22.79 1.78
CA SER A 86 34.18 -22.98 0.50
C SER A 86 33.17 -24.12 0.61
N GLY A 87 32.19 -24.09 -0.27
CA GLY A 87 31.17 -25.15 -0.29
C GLY A 87 29.96 -24.77 -1.11
N THR A 88 28.93 -25.61 -0.97
CA THR A 88 27.60 -25.38 -1.57
C THR A 88 26.56 -25.34 -0.45
N ALA A 89 25.64 -24.40 -0.54
CA ALA A 89 24.50 -24.28 0.37
C ALA A 89 23.22 -24.05 -0.44
N THR A 90 22.09 -24.38 0.17
CA THR A 90 20.77 -24.23 -0.45
C THR A 90 19.87 -23.30 0.37
N LEU A 91 19.05 -22.51 -0.33
CA LEU A 91 17.99 -21.71 0.27
C LEU A 91 16.64 -22.17 -0.30
N PRO A 92 15.65 -22.49 0.54
CA PRO A 92 14.34 -22.93 0.06
C PRO A 92 13.57 -21.76 -0.58
N THR A 93 12.73 -22.06 -1.57
CA THR A 93 11.86 -21.07 -2.23
C THR A 93 10.37 -21.29 -1.97
N ASP A 94 10.01 -22.31 -1.17
CA ASP A 94 8.63 -22.60 -0.82
C ASP A 94 7.96 -21.38 -0.16
N GLY A 95 6.76 -21.02 -0.64
CA GLY A 95 6.00 -19.88 -0.12
C GLY A 95 6.60 -18.51 -0.44
N LEU A 96 7.61 -18.42 -1.34
CA LEU A 96 8.07 -17.15 -1.86
C LEU A 96 7.20 -16.69 -3.02
N GLU A 97 6.97 -15.38 -3.10
CA GLU A 97 6.34 -14.79 -4.27
C GLU A 97 7.31 -14.80 -5.47
N PRO A 98 6.82 -15.07 -6.68
CA PRO A 98 7.62 -14.89 -7.89
C PRO A 98 8.11 -13.44 -8.03
N GLY A 99 9.39 -13.28 -8.41
CA GLY A 99 9.97 -11.94 -8.49
C GLY A 99 11.49 -11.97 -8.67
N ASN A 100 12.09 -10.78 -8.65
CA ASN A 100 13.53 -10.61 -8.66
C ASN A 100 14.06 -10.63 -7.23
N TYR A 101 15.15 -11.35 -7.04
CA TYR A 101 15.81 -11.50 -5.75
C TYR A 101 17.31 -11.33 -5.91
N ILE A 102 17.99 -11.14 -4.77
CA ILE A 102 19.44 -11.04 -4.69
C ILE A 102 19.94 -11.86 -3.51
N VAL A 103 21.00 -12.66 -3.72
CA VAL A 103 21.67 -13.44 -2.68
C VAL A 103 22.92 -12.70 -2.27
N PHE A 104 23.10 -12.55 -0.97
CA PHE A 104 24.28 -11.98 -0.33
C PHE A 104 25.02 -13.08 0.45
N ALA A 105 26.37 -13.08 0.41
CA ALA A 105 27.21 -13.83 1.33
C ALA A 105 27.77 -12.83 2.37
N LEU A 106 27.40 -13.01 3.64
CA LEU A 106 27.55 -12.03 4.70
C LEU A 106 28.38 -12.58 5.88
N ALA A 107 29.16 -11.71 6.53
CA ALA A 107 30.08 -12.08 7.58
C ALA A 107 29.44 -12.01 8.98
N GLN A 108 29.63 -13.06 9.80
CA GLN A 108 29.55 -13.04 11.27
C GLN A 108 28.26 -12.45 11.85
N ASP A 109 27.09 -12.93 11.38
CA ASP A 109 25.77 -12.38 11.72
C ASP A 109 25.60 -10.88 11.37
N GLY A 110 26.58 -10.30 10.68
CA GLY A 110 26.57 -8.90 10.20
C GLY A 110 26.21 -8.81 8.73
N TYR A 111 26.46 -7.62 8.16
CA TYR A 111 26.06 -7.29 6.77
C TYR A 111 27.25 -6.98 5.86
N GLN A 112 28.49 -7.14 6.35
CA GLN A 112 29.69 -7.02 5.53
C GLN A 112 29.71 -8.13 4.48
N TRP A 113 29.98 -7.77 3.23
CA TRP A 113 30.02 -8.73 2.13
C TRP A 113 31.27 -9.62 2.19
N LEU A 114 31.07 -10.91 2.04
CA LEU A 114 32.13 -11.88 1.79
C LEU A 114 32.39 -12.06 0.31
N ALA A 115 31.38 -11.83 -0.53
CA ALA A 115 31.46 -11.91 -1.98
C ALA A 115 30.47 -10.90 -2.61
N ALA A 116 30.68 -10.58 -3.89
CA ALA A 116 29.74 -9.77 -4.66
C ALA A 116 28.35 -10.44 -4.68
N PRO A 117 27.26 -9.69 -4.40
CA PRO A 117 25.89 -10.24 -4.44
C PRO A 117 25.51 -10.72 -5.83
N VAL A 118 24.66 -11.76 -5.89
CA VAL A 118 24.21 -12.36 -7.15
C VAL A 118 22.69 -12.27 -7.27
N LYS A 119 22.23 -11.70 -8.38
CA LYS A 119 20.81 -11.59 -8.71
C LYS A 119 20.26 -12.91 -9.26
N LEU A 120 19.01 -13.20 -8.93
CA LEU A 120 18.26 -14.31 -9.51
C LEU A 120 16.79 -13.92 -9.67
N ARG A 121 16.09 -14.69 -10.49
CA ARG A 121 14.65 -14.61 -10.65
C ARG A 121 13.99 -15.87 -10.10
N ILE A 122 12.98 -15.70 -9.26
CA ILE A 122 12.08 -16.79 -8.84
C ILE A 122 10.84 -16.71 -9.74
N THR A 123 10.51 -17.81 -10.42
CA THR A 123 9.35 -17.91 -11.33
C THR A 123 8.26 -18.77 -10.71
N SER A 124 7.01 -18.54 -11.12
CA SER A 124 5.87 -19.31 -10.64
C SER A 124 5.80 -20.67 -11.34
N ASN A 125 5.26 -21.68 -10.62
CA ASN A 125 4.80 -22.94 -11.21
C ASN A 125 3.33 -22.90 -11.62
N ALA A 126 2.60 -21.84 -11.22
CA ALA A 126 1.21 -21.67 -11.58
C ALA A 126 1.08 -21.36 -13.08
N PRO A 127 -0.01 -21.81 -13.72
CA PRO A 127 -0.31 -21.44 -15.11
C PRO A 127 -0.40 -19.93 -15.28
N LEU A 128 -0.06 -19.45 -16.49
CA LEU A 128 -0.20 -18.03 -16.84
C LEU A 128 -1.66 -17.60 -16.71
N HIS A 129 -1.94 -16.54 -15.95
CA HIS A 129 -3.29 -16.00 -15.80
C HIS A 129 -3.29 -14.48 -15.54
N PHE A 130 -4.36 -13.79 -15.95
CA PHE A 130 -4.65 -12.45 -15.45
C PHE A 130 -5.21 -12.53 -14.03
N VAL A 131 -4.87 -11.58 -13.15
CA VAL A 131 -5.36 -11.48 -11.77
C VAL A 131 -6.90 -11.47 -11.70
N THR A 132 -7.55 -10.94 -12.76
CA THR A 132 -9.00 -10.95 -12.95
C THR A 132 -9.34 -10.94 -14.44
N ASP A 133 -10.45 -11.56 -14.83
CA ASP A 133 -10.89 -11.68 -16.22
C ASP A 133 -11.37 -10.35 -16.81
N THR A 134 -11.78 -9.40 -15.95
CA THR A 134 -12.28 -8.08 -16.35
C THR A 134 -11.80 -7.00 -15.40
N PHE A 135 -11.43 -5.83 -15.93
CA PHE A 135 -11.01 -4.68 -15.12
C PHE A 135 -11.18 -3.35 -15.87
N GLY A 136 -11.31 -2.26 -15.10
CA GLY A 136 -11.29 -0.89 -15.61
C GLY A 136 -9.87 -0.34 -15.73
N LEU A 137 -9.60 0.38 -16.81
CA LEU A 137 -8.45 1.26 -16.95
C LEU A 137 -8.88 2.72 -16.72
N ARG A 138 -7.92 3.64 -16.63
CA ARG A 138 -8.26 5.08 -16.50
C ARG A 138 -9.11 5.55 -17.67
N ASN A 139 -9.96 6.55 -17.42
CA ASN A 139 -10.80 7.13 -18.45
C ASN A 139 -9.96 7.82 -19.52
N ALA A 140 -10.43 7.81 -20.76
CA ALA A 140 -9.83 8.47 -21.90
C ALA A 140 -10.58 9.75 -22.29
N ARG A 141 -9.84 10.75 -22.76
CA ARG A 141 -10.42 11.95 -23.37
C ARG A 141 -10.55 11.73 -24.87
N ALA A 142 -11.73 11.93 -25.45
CA ALA A 142 -11.88 11.91 -26.91
C ALA A 142 -10.98 12.96 -27.56
N LEU A 143 -10.38 12.61 -28.69
CA LEU A 143 -9.43 13.41 -29.48
C LEU A 143 -8.06 13.66 -28.79
N ALA A 144 -7.80 13.03 -27.64
CA ALA A 144 -6.51 13.13 -26.97
C ALA A 144 -5.80 11.76 -26.94
N PRO A 145 -4.45 11.74 -26.95
CA PRO A 145 -3.68 10.52 -26.81
C PRO A 145 -3.98 9.82 -25.48
N TYR A 146 -4.11 8.51 -25.54
CA TYR A 146 -4.37 7.63 -24.40
C TYR A 146 -3.30 6.56 -24.28
N GLN A 147 -2.91 6.24 -23.05
CA GLN A 147 -1.99 5.16 -22.76
C GLN A 147 -2.27 4.58 -21.38
N ALA A 148 -2.29 3.26 -21.25
CA ALA A 148 -2.33 2.53 -19.98
C ALA A 148 -1.53 1.22 -20.13
N THR A 149 -1.15 0.56 -19.05
CA THR A 149 -0.47 -0.74 -19.10
C THR A 149 -1.27 -1.81 -18.39
N VAL A 150 -1.16 -3.04 -18.90
CA VAL A 150 -1.75 -4.24 -18.30
C VAL A 150 -0.70 -5.30 -17.94
N ARG A 151 0.58 -5.00 -18.19
CA ARG A 151 1.68 -5.96 -18.03
C ARG A 151 1.74 -6.53 -16.59
N GLY A 152 1.61 -5.68 -15.60
CA GLY A 152 1.69 -6.06 -14.19
C GLY A 152 0.46 -6.79 -13.66
N LEU A 153 -0.58 -6.99 -14.48
CA LEU A 153 -1.82 -7.68 -14.09
C LEU A 153 -1.78 -9.18 -14.41
N VAL A 154 -0.66 -9.70 -14.89
CA VAL A 154 -0.48 -11.12 -15.21
C VAL A 154 0.35 -11.80 -14.12
N ARG A 155 -0.03 -13.00 -13.77
CA ARG A 155 0.62 -13.86 -12.79
C ARG A 155 0.88 -15.25 -13.38
N GLY A 156 1.52 -16.10 -12.60
CA GLY A 156 1.96 -17.41 -13.05
C GLY A 156 3.34 -17.36 -13.68
N ASP A 157 3.62 -18.25 -14.63
CA ASP A 157 4.87 -18.22 -15.37
C ASP A 157 4.86 -17.11 -16.41
N THR A 158 5.57 -16.03 -16.11
CA THR A 158 5.68 -14.83 -16.93
C THR A 158 6.96 -14.78 -17.76
N ASP A 159 7.66 -15.91 -17.96
CA ASP A 159 8.88 -15.92 -18.77
C ASP A 159 8.61 -15.63 -20.25
N GLY A 160 9.34 -14.64 -20.80
CA GLY A 160 9.12 -14.16 -22.16
C GLY A 160 7.71 -13.62 -22.43
N LEU A 161 7.04 -13.08 -21.39
CA LEU A 161 5.68 -12.56 -21.45
C LEU A 161 5.52 -11.53 -22.57
N SER A 162 4.57 -11.77 -23.46
CA SER A 162 4.18 -10.90 -24.56
C SER A 162 2.67 -10.75 -24.64
N PHE A 163 2.22 -9.65 -25.23
CA PHE A 163 0.80 -9.29 -25.32
C PHE A 163 0.39 -9.03 -26.77
N ARG A 164 -0.90 -9.23 -27.04
CA ARG A 164 -1.54 -8.79 -28.25
C ARG A 164 -3.00 -8.41 -28.03
N LYS A 165 -3.53 -7.57 -28.90
CA LYS A 165 -4.96 -7.32 -28.98
C LYS A 165 -5.65 -8.53 -29.59
N ALA A 166 -6.53 -9.17 -28.84
CA ALA A 166 -7.37 -10.26 -29.35
C ALA A 166 -8.62 -9.71 -30.08
N SER A 167 -9.25 -8.67 -29.53
CA SER A 167 -10.38 -7.95 -30.15
C SER A 167 -10.60 -6.60 -29.47
N GLY A 168 -11.43 -5.73 -30.07
CA GLY A 168 -11.80 -4.44 -29.45
C GLY A 168 -11.83 -3.29 -30.45
N PRO A 169 -12.07 -2.05 -29.99
CA PRO A 169 -12.23 -0.87 -30.83
C PRO A 169 -11.02 -0.58 -31.70
N HIS A 170 -11.24 0.00 -32.89
CA HIS A 170 -10.16 0.32 -33.82
C HIS A 170 -9.15 1.33 -33.26
N TRP A 171 -9.57 2.23 -32.39
CA TRP A 171 -8.70 3.24 -31.80
C TRP A 171 -7.71 2.68 -30.77
N MET A 172 -8.00 1.51 -30.17
CA MET A 172 -7.12 0.85 -29.21
C MET A 172 -6.12 -0.07 -29.90
N GLN A 173 -4.84 0.05 -29.54
CA GLN A 173 -3.76 -0.86 -29.87
C GLN A 173 -3.20 -1.49 -28.57
N VAL A 174 -2.61 -2.67 -28.68
CA VAL A 174 -1.90 -3.35 -27.57
C VAL A 174 -0.52 -3.73 -28.07
N SER A 175 0.52 -3.18 -27.44
CA SER A 175 1.91 -3.52 -27.76
C SER A 175 2.30 -4.88 -27.18
N ALA A 176 3.40 -5.45 -27.66
CA ALA A 176 3.98 -6.67 -27.11
C ALA A 176 4.37 -6.54 -25.63
N ASP A 177 4.59 -5.34 -25.13
CA ASP A 177 4.88 -5.05 -23.73
C ASP A 177 3.63 -4.83 -22.86
N GLY A 178 2.42 -5.00 -23.41
CA GLY A 178 1.17 -4.85 -22.69
C GLY A 178 0.73 -3.40 -22.47
N VAL A 179 1.18 -2.48 -23.35
CA VAL A 179 0.69 -1.09 -23.35
C VAL A 179 -0.54 -1.00 -24.23
N VAL A 180 -1.66 -0.57 -23.65
CA VAL A 180 -2.90 -0.22 -24.35
C VAL A 180 -2.83 1.26 -24.69
N SER A 181 -2.91 1.61 -25.99
CA SER A 181 -2.75 3.00 -26.45
C SER A 181 -3.64 3.32 -27.64
N GLY A 182 -3.80 4.62 -27.93
CA GLY A 182 -4.51 5.13 -29.10
C GLY A 182 -5.13 6.49 -28.86
N THR A 183 -5.94 6.94 -29.83
CA THR A 183 -6.67 8.22 -29.72
C THR A 183 -8.15 7.95 -30.04
N PRO A 184 -9.04 7.99 -29.04
CA PRO A 184 -10.46 7.77 -29.27
C PRO A 184 -11.09 8.96 -30.01
N ARG A 185 -12.07 8.68 -30.87
CA ARG A 185 -12.84 9.68 -31.61
C ARG A 185 -14.07 10.12 -30.80
N LEU A 186 -14.74 11.16 -31.20
CA LEU A 186 -16.00 11.60 -30.56
C LEU A 186 -17.09 10.53 -30.61
N ALA A 187 -17.14 9.71 -31.67
CA ALA A 187 -18.08 8.60 -31.79
C ALA A 187 -17.87 7.50 -30.73
N ASP A 188 -16.66 7.37 -30.18
CA ASP A 188 -16.31 6.36 -29.18
C ASP A 188 -16.84 6.73 -27.77
N VAL A 189 -17.35 7.96 -27.58
CA VAL A 189 -18.01 8.43 -26.33
C VAL A 189 -19.34 7.71 -26.08
N LEU A 190 -20.01 7.25 -27.13
CA LEU A 190 -21.37 6.70 -27.05
C LEU A 190 -21.44 5.29 -26.46
N ARG A 191 -20.34 4.60 -26.36
CA ARG A 191 -20.26 3.21 -25.84
C ARG A 191 -18.98 2.99 -25.06
N PRO A 192 -19.02 2.19 -23.97
CA PRO A 192 -17.80 1.76 -23.29
C PRO A 192 -16.85 1.06 -24.28
N SER A 193 -15.62 1.51 -24.31
CA SER A 193 -14.56 0.89 -25.12
C SER A 193 -13.99 -0.30 -24.36
N ARG A 194 -14.14 -1.52 -24.91
CA ARG A 194 -13.63 -2.75 -24.29
C ARG A 194 -12.64 -3.42 -25.23
N VAL A 195 -11.46 -3.73 -24.72
CA VAL A 195 -10.41 -4.43 -25.46
C VAL A 195 -10.11 -5.77 -24.78
N ARG A 196 -10.12 -6.84 -25.56
CA ARG A 196 -9.64 -8.15 -25.08
C ARG A 196 -8.15 -8.23 -25.37
N VAL A 197 -7.39 -8.43 -24.30
CA VAL A 197 -5.93 -8.55 -24.31
C VAL A 197 -5.57 -10.00 -24.05
N GLU A 198 -4.76 -10.58 -24.93
CA GLU A 198 -4.16 -11.90 -24.72
C GLU A 198 -2.71 -11.73 -24.26
N ALA A 199 -2.37 -12.37 -23.17
CA ALA A 199 -1.01 -12.55 -22.68
C ALA A 199 -0.50 -13.94 -23.06
N ARG A 200 0.78 -14.08 -23.43
CA ARG A 200 1.42 -15.35 -23.79
C ARG A 200 2.85 -15.41 -23.25
N ASN A 201 3.25 -16.57 -22.74
CA ASN A 201 4.63 -16.84 -22.30
C ASN A 201 5.41 -17.68 -23.32
N THR A 202 6.72 -17.92 -23.05
CA THR A 202 7.60 -18.74 -23.93
C THR A 202 7.17 -20.19 -24.03
N ARG A 203 6.43 -20.73 -23.06
CA ARG A 203 5.87 -22.10 -23.11
C ARG A 203 4.62 -22.22 -23.97
N GLY A 204 4.12 -21.11 -24.49
CA GLY A 204 2.92 -21.07 -25.30
C GLY A 204 1.62 -21.05 -24.50
N GLU A 205 1.69 -20.94 -23.15
CA GLU A 205 0.50 -20.71 -22.32
C GLU A 205 -0.09 -19.34 -22.65
N THR A 206 -1.40 -19.24 -22.64
CA THR A 206 -2.13 -18.01 -22.93
C THR A 206 -3.18 -17.73 -21.88
N SER A 207 -3.41 -16.46 -21.60
CA SER A 207 -4.51 -15.97 -20.78
C SER A 207 -5.13 -14.74 -21.44
N VAL A 208 -6.45 -14.57 -21.31
CA VAL A 208 -7.19 -13.46 -21.91
C VAL A 208 -8.00 -12.74 -20.85
N ALA A 209 -7.93 -11.40 -20.86
CA ALA A 209 -8.79 -10.55 -20.04
C ALA A 209 -9.41 -9.43 -20.87
N GLU A 210 -10.50 -8.86 -20.38
CA GLU A 210 -11.18 -7.71 -20.96
C GLU A 210 -10.91 -6.45 -20.15
N ALA A 211 -10.26 -5.47 -20.78
CA ALA A 211 -10.01 -4.16 -20.19
C ALA A 211 -11.03 -3.12 -20.72
N GLY A 212 -11.70 -2.43 -19.78
CA GLY A 212 -12.67 -1.38 -20.08
C GLY A 212 -12.06 0.02 -19.98
N VAL A 213 -12.42 0.90 -20.92
CA VAL A 213 -12.08 2.33 -20.90
C VAL A 213 -13.33 3.15 -21.17
N GLU A 214 -13.66 4.07 -20.27
CA GLU A 214 -14.70 5.06 -20.51
C GLU A 214 -14.10 6.23 -21.30
N VAL A 215 -14.70 6.58 -22.44
CA VAL A 215 -14.28 7.72 -23.25
C VAL A 215 -15.17 8.92 -22.92
N ARG A 216 -14.55 10.03 -22.49
CA ARG A 216 -15.24 11.27 -22.14
C ARG A 216 -15.04 12.35 -23.19
N PRO A 217 -16.09 13.10 -23.59
CA PRO A 217 -15.92 14.18 -24.56
C PRO A 217 -15.10 15.34 -23.97
N PRO A 218 -14.48 16.19 -24.82
CA PRO A 218 -13.83 17.40 -24.36
C PRO A 218 -14.80 18.32 -23.58
N GLY A 219 -14.29 19.03 -22.58
CA GLY A 219 -15.05 20.03 -21.83
C GLY A 219 -15.90 19.53 -20.66
N VAL A 220 -16.06 18.21 -20.49
CA VAL A 220 -16.73 17.62 -19.32
C VAL A 220 -15.72 16.96 -18.38
N HIS A 221 -16.14 16.64 -17.14
CA HIS A 221 -15.26 15.92 -16.20
C HIS A 221 -14.74 14.61 -16.79
N LEU A 222 -13.42 14.40 -16.72
CA LEU A 222 -12.82 13.13 -17.11
C LEU A 222 -13.20 12.02 -16.13
N VAL A 223 -13.30 12.36 -14.85
CA VAL A 223 -13.65 11.45 -13.74
C VAL A 223 -14.96 11.94 -13.11
N PRO A 224 -16.14 11.61 -13.68
CA PRO A 224 -17.44 12.07 -13.15
C PRO A 224 -17.79 11.44 -11.81
N GLU A 225 -17.27 10.24 -11.57
CA GLU A 225 -17.34 9.52 -10.30
C GLU A 225 -15.92 9.19 -9.86
N LEU A 226 -15.56 9.60 -8.65
CA LEU A 226 -14.29 9.30 -8.02
C LEU A 226 -14.49 8.23 -6.95
N LYS A 227 -13.87 7.08 -7.14
CA LYS A 227 -13.91 5.97 -6.20
C LYS A 227 -12.65 5.99 -5.35
N THR A 228 -12.82 6.23 -4.06
CA THR A 228 -11.73 6.33 -3.07
C THR A 228 -11.84 5.21 -2.06
N MET A 229 -10.72 4.57 -1.74
CA MET A 229 -10.65 3.49 -0.75
C MET A 229 -9.62 3.82 0.34
N THR A 230 -9.88 3.40 1.57
CA THR A 230 -8.86 3.18 2.60
C THR A 230 -8.70 1.68 2.80
N PHE A 231 -7.45 1.21 2.88
CA PHE A 231 -7.16 -0.21 2.97
C PHE A 231 -5.90 -0.47 3.79
N ASN A 232 -6.06 -0.95 5.02
CA ASN A 232 -4.97 -1.50 5.81
C ASN A 232 -4.56 -2.84 5.19
N LEU A 233 -3.28 -2.99 4.83
CA LEU A 233 -2.75 -4.13 4.08
C LEU A 233 -2.31 -5.31 4.96
N TRP A 234 -2.35 -5.15 6.29
CA TRP A 234 -1.86 -6.13 7.25
C TRP A 234 -0.43 -6.59 6.94
N HIS A 235 0.52 -5.73 7.33
CA HIS A 235 1.95 -5.94 7.06
C HIS A 235 2.27 -6.20 5.56
N GLY A 236 1.68 -5.40 4.69
CA GLY A 236 1.87 -5.50 3.25
C GLY A 236 1.25 -6.76 2.62
N GLY A 237 0.33 -7.42 3.31
CA GLY A 237 -0.32 -8.65 2.85
C GLY A 237 0.48 -9.94 3.12
N SER A 238 1.55 -9.86 3.93
CA SER A 238 2.42 -11.00 4.24
C SER A 238 1.76 -12.07 5.14
N GLN A 239 0.62 -11.73 5.74
CA GLN A 239 -0.10 -12.62 6.66
C GLN A 239 -0.97 -13.66 5.94
N VAL A 240 -1.23 -13.48 4.65
CA VAL A 240 -2.06 -14.35 3.82
C VAL A 240 -1.25 -14.85 2.61
N ASP A 241 -1.40 -16.12 2.27
CA ASP A 241 -0.71 -16.71 1.12
C ASP A 241 -1.18 -16.06 -0.18
N GLY A 242 -0.24 -15.62 -1.03
CA GLY A 242 -0.54 -14.85 -2.24
C GLY A 242 -1.20 -13.49 -1.98
N GLY A 243 -0.97 -12.90 -0.81
CA GLY A 243 -1.65 -11.69 -0.36
C GLY A 243 -1.55 -10.53 -1.34
N ARG A 244 -0.41 -10.34 -2.01
CA ARG A 244 -0.22 -9.29 -3.01
C ARG A 244 -1.14 -9.42 -4.22
N GLU A 245 -1.30 -10.63 -4.76
CA GLU A 245 -2.22 -10.88 -5.87
C GLU A 245 -3.67 -10.65 -5.44
N LYS A 246 -4.01 -11.08 -4.22
CA LYS A 246 -5.35 -10.88 -3.64
C LYS A 246 -5.66 -9.40 -3.45
N GLN A 247 -4.68 -8.60 -2.98
CA GLN A 247 -4.81 -7.14 -2.91
C GLN A 247 -5.06 -6.51 -4.29
N LEU A 248 -4.27 -6.89 -5.31
CA LEU A 248 -4.49 -6.43 -6.68
C LEU A 248 -5.89 -6.78 -7.19
N ARG A 249 -6.34 -8.01 -6.94
CA ARG A 249 -7.68 -8.48 -7.32
C ARG A 249 -8.78 -7.64 -6.66
N THR A 250 -8.65 -7.35 -5.38
CA THR A 250 -9.58 -6.47 -4.64
C THR A 250 -9.64 -5.08 -5.26
N LEU A 251 -8.51 -4.46 -5.56
CA LEU A 251 -8.44 -3.13 -6.16
C LEU A 251 -9.08 -3.09 -7.55
N LEU A 252 -8.80 -4.09 -8.39
CA LEU A 252 -9.35 -4.21 -9.74
C LEU A 252 -10.86 -4.44 -9.73
N LYS A 253 -11.36 -5.35 -8.88
CA LYS A 253 -12.81 -5.62 -8.74
C LYS A 253 -13.57 -4.45 -8.15
N SER A 254 -12.96 -3.69 -7.25
CA SER A 254 -13.55 -2.47 -6.68
C SER A 254 -13.55 -1.31 -7.68
N ASP A 255 -12.82 -1.43 -8.79
CA ASP A 255 -12.64 -0.39 -9.81
C ASP A 255 -12.30 0.97 -9.20
N VAL A 256 -11.42 0.97 -8.20
CA VAL A 256 -11.07 2.14 -7.40
C VAL A 256 -10.12 3.06 -8.17
N ASP A 257 -10.15 4.36 -7.87
CA ASP A 257 -9.31 5.38 -8.51
C ASP A 257 -8.14 5.85 -7.65
N VAL A 258 -8.38 6.00 -6.33
CA VAL A 258 -7.39 6.46 -5.36
C VAL A 258 -7.50 5.63 -4.09
N VAL A 259 -6.38 5.18 -3.56
CA VAL A 259 -6.33 4.34 -2.36
C VAL A 259 -5.33 4.90 -1.35
N GLY A 260 -5.80 5.16 -0.12
CA GLY A 260 -4.94 5.32 1.03
C GLY A 260 -4.63 3.95 1.63
N LEU A 261 -3.35 3.64 1.75
CA LEU A 261 -2.84 2.35 2.22
C LEU A 261 -2.17 2.51 3.58
N GLN A 262 -2.44 1.60 4.51
CA GLN A 262 -1.79 1.50 5.81
C GLN A 262 -1.09 0.14 5.91
N GLU A 263 -0.12 0.03 6.79
CA GLU A 263 0.73 -1.16 7.00
C GLU A 263 1.39 -1.65 5.69
N THR A 264 1.94 -0.72 4.91
CA THR A 264 2.42 -0.99 3.55
C THR A 264 3.75 -1.75 3.50
N SER A 265 4.52 -1.83 4.60
CA SER A 265 5.86 -2.41 4.59
C SER A 265 6.71 -1.84 3.47
N ALA A 266 7.28 -0.69 3.57
CA ALA A 266 8.19 0.02 2.65
C ALA A 266 8.03 -0.21 1.12
N ALA A 267 7.71 -1.43 0.67
CA ALA A 267 7.68 -1.82 -0.74
C ALA A 267 6.27 -1.97 -1.33
N SER A 268 5.26 -2.30 -0.51
CA SER A 268 3.92 -2.71 -1.00
C SER A 268 3.21 -1.66 -1.82
N THR A 269 3.28 -0.38 -1.41
CA THR A 269 2.67 0.73 -2.17
C THR A 269 3.21 0.79 -3.60
N ARG A 270 4.55 0.75 -3.73
CA ARG A 270 5.21 0.78 -5.05
C ARG A 270 4.83 -0.43 -5.88
N GLU A 271 4.93 -1.63 -5.32
CA GLU A 271 4.68 -2.87 -6.05
C GLU A 271 3.23 -3.00 -6.54
N LEU A 272 2.26 -2.57 -5.73
CA LEU A 272 0.85 -2.50 -6.15
C LEU A 272 0.67 -1.48 -7.28
N ALA A 273 1.25 -0.28 -7.14
CA ALA A 273 1.14 0.78 -8.14
C ALA A 273 1.81 0.39 -9.47
N GLU A 274 3.02 -0.17 -9.43
CA GLU A 274 3.73 -0.65 -10.61
C GLU A 274 2.95 -1.75 -11.33
N ALA A 275 2.35 -2.70 -10.58
CA ALA A 275 1.51 -3.75 -11.16
C ALA A 275 0.27 -3.17 -11.86
N LEU A 276 -0.36 -2.15 -11.29
CA LEU A 276 -1.53 -1.47 -11.85
C LEU A 276 -1.17 -0.44 -12.94
N GLY A 277 0.11 -0.04 -13.06
CA GLY A 277 0.53 1.05 -13.91
C GLY A 277 0.05 2.42 -13.40
N TRP A 278 0.00 2.61 -12.08
CA TRP A 278 -0.50 3.80 -11.40
C TRP A 278 0.62 4.62 -10.77
N ASP A 279 0.32 5.89 -10.48
CA ASP A 279 1.19 6.73 -9.67
C ASP A 279 1.09 6.37 -8.19
N TYR A 280 2.18 6.63 -7.45
CA TYR A 280 2.21 6.37 -6.01
C TYR A 280 3.03 7.37 -5.22
N HIS A 281 2.80 7.38 -3.92
CA HIS A 281 3.62 8.02 -2.92
C HIS A 281 3.71 7.14 -1.68
N GLN A 282 4.92 6.71 -1.33
CA GLN A 282 5.22 6.00 -0.08
C GLN A 282 5.78 6.99 0.93
N SER A 283 5.27 6.96 2.14
CA SER A 283 5.75 7.77 3.26
C SER A 283 6.23 6.86 4.38
N GLY A 284 7.53 6.90 4.65
CA GLY A 284 8.16 5.99 5.60
C GLY A 284 7.98 4.53 5.18
N THR A 285 7.71 3.66 6.15
CA THR A 285 7.54 2.21 5.94
C THR A 285 6.08 1.75 6.12
N ASP A 286 5.17 2.66 6.45
CA ASP A 286 3.85 2.31 6.98
C ASP A 286 2.68 2.78 6.11
N ILE A 287 2.73 4.00 5.58
CA ILE A 287 1.62 4.62 4.85
C ILE A 287 1.98 4.97 3.42
N GLY A 288 1.02 4.76 2.52
CA GLY A 288 1.16 5.11 1.11
C GLY A 288 -0.14 5.53 0.47
N VAL A 289 -0.04 6.14 -0.70
CA VAL A 289 -1.17 6.45 -1.58
C VAL A 289 -0.85 5.96 -2.98
N ILE A 290 -1.79 5.27 -3.59
CA ILE A 290 -1.74 4.92 -5.02
C ILE A 290 -2.90 5.57 -5.75
N SER A 291 -2.68 5.95 -7.01
CA SER A 291 -3.69 6.64 -7.80
C SER A 291 -3.65 6.22 -9.27
N ARG A 292 -4.82 5.91 -9.82
CA ARG A 292 -5.05 5.66 -11.26
C ARG A 292 -4.75 6.91 -12.11
N TYR A 293 -4.84 8.09 -11.50
CA TYR A 293 -4.60 9.39 -12.11
C TYR A 293 -3.32 10.04 -11.58
N PRO A 294 -2.69 10.97 -12.32
CA PRO A 294 -1.38 11.50 -11.96
C PRO A 294 -1.34 12.17 -10.59
N ILE A 295 -0.34 11.84 -9.78
CA ILE A 295 0.00 12.54 -8.55
C ILE A 295 0.94 13.71 -8.89
N VAL A 296 0.43 14.93 -8.80
CA VAL A 296 1.14 16.15 -9.20
C VAL A 296 1.83 16.88 -8.04
N GLU A 297 1.49 16.55 -6.79
CA GLU A 297 2.14 17.05 -5.58
C GLU A 297 2.24 15.94 -4.54
N ARG A 298 3.37 15.88 -3.86
CA ARG A 298 3.64 14.97 -2.74
C ARG A 298 4.21 15.78 -1.58
N LYS A 299 3.64 15.63 -0.39
CA LYS A 299 4.11 16.33 0.81
C LYS A 299 4.83 15.34 1.73
N GLN A 300 5.90 15.82 2.37
CA GLN A 300 6.57 15.08 3.43
C GLN A 300 5.59 14.73 4.55
N PRO A 301 5.80 13.61 5.24
CA PRO A 301 4.87 13.11 6.23
C PRO A 301 4.70 14.05 7.41
N VAL A 302 3.50 14.06 7.96
CA VAL A 302 3.20 14.67 9.26
C VAL A 302 3.73 13.75 10.36
N THR A 303 4.61 14.28 11.18
CA THR A 303 5.17 13.54 12.32
C THR A 303 4.40 13.90 13.59
N GLY A 304 3.62 12.94 14.09
CA GLY A 304 2.98 13.04 15.40
C GLY A 304 3.74 12.24 16.46
N GLY A 305 5.07 12.42 16.55
CA GLY A 305 5.98 11.62 17.36
C GLY A 305 7.06 10.95 16.52
N PRO A 306 7.67 9.83 16.95
CA PRO A 306 8.77 9.18 16.24
C PRO A 306 8.37 8.48 14.91
N LEU A 307 7.07 8.33 14.64
CA LEU A 307 6.54 7.71 13.42
C LEU A 307 5.75 8.73 12.60
N SER A 308 5.86 8.64 11.28
CA SER A 308 5.02 9.40 10.35
C SER A 308 3.59 8.88 10.42
N VAL A 309 2.65 9.72 10.84
CA VAL A 309 1.25 9.33 11.06
C VAL A 309 0.32 9.69 9.92
N ALA A 310 0.71 10.60 9.04
CA ALA A 310 -0.07 10.95 7.85
C ALA A 310 0.82 11.48 6.74
N THR A 311 0.31 11.40 5.51
CA THR A 311 0.94 11.94 4.30
C THR A 311 -0.11 12.56 3.40
N LYS A 312 0.31 13.40 2.46
CA LYS A 312 -0.56 14.13 1.52
C LYS A 312 -0.07 13.97 0.09
N VAL A 313 -1.03 13.81 -0.81
CA VAL A 313 -0.82 13.96 -2.26
C VAL A 313 -1.90 14.86 -2.87
N ARG A 314 -1.59 15.45 -4.03
CA ARG A 314 -2.58 16.06 -4.91
C ARG A 314 -2.69 15.24 -6.17
N VAL A 315 -3.87 14.75 -6.46
CA VAL A 315 -4.18 13.94 -7.63
C VAL A 315 -4.88 14.82 -8.67
N ARG A 316 -4.40 14.78 -9.90
CA ARG A 316 -4.99 15.48 -11.03
C ARG A 316 -6.01 14.60 -11.73
N LEU A 317 -7.29 14.91 -11.59
CA LEU A 317 -8.37 14.18 -12.22
C LEU A 317 -8.50 14.52 -13.71
N ASP A 318 -8.31 15.80 -14.07
CA ASP A 318 -8.20 16.32 -15.43
C ASP A 318 -7.52 17.70 -15.45
N ASP A 319 -7.49 18.39 -16.60
CA ASP A 319 -6.75 19.65 -16.76
C ASP A 319 -7.23 20.80 -15.83
N ARG A 320 -8.43 20.67 -15.24
CA ARG A 320 -9.06 21.71 -14.40
C ARG A 320 -9.38 21.25 -12.99
N HIS A 321 -9.39 19.95 -12.73
CA HIS A 321 -9.86 19.40 -11.47
C HIS A 321 -8.78 18.54 -10.80
N ASP A 322 -8.41 18.97 -9.62
CA ASP A 322 -7.54 18.22 -8.70
C ASP A 322 -8.36 17.79 -7.47
N VAL A 323 -7.88 16.80 -6.75
CA VAL A 323 -8.32 16.43 -5.41
C VAL A 323 -7.10 16.29 -4.50
N VAL A 324 -7.19 16.81 -3.28
CA VAL A 324 -6.18 16.60 -2.24
C VAL A 324 -6.55 15.36 -1.45
N VAL A 325 -5.60 14.45 -1.29
CA VAL A 325 -5.79 13.19 -0.55
C VAL A 325 -4.76 13.12 0.57
N TRP A 326 -5.26 13.11 1.79
CA TRP A 326 -4.54 12.78 2.99
C TRP A 326 -4.77 11.32 3.34
N ASN A 327 -3.74 10.65 3.85
CA ASN A 327 -3.83 9.29 4.34
C ASN A 327 -3.13 9.18 5.68
N ALA A 328 -3.79 8.56 6.67
CA ALA A 328 -3.31 8.48 8.05
C ALA A 328 -3.31 7.03 8.56
N HIS A 329 -2.42 6.75 9.51
CA HIS A 329 -2.45 5.57 10.37
C HIS A 329 -2.07 6.00 11.78
N LEU A 330 -3.03 5.95 12.71
CA LEU A 330 -2.87 6.49 14.06
C LEU A 330 -2.46 5.39 15.05
N GLY A 331 -2.04 5.80 16.24
CA GLY A 331 -1.59 4.90 17.29
C GLY A 331 -2.66 3.88 17.72
N TYR A 332 -2.26 2.63 17.94
CA TYR A 332 -3.18 1.52 18.20
C TYR A 332 -3.36 1.17 19.70
N ASN A 333 -2.43 1.56 20.58
CA ASN A 333 -2.41 1.10 21.97
C ASN A 333 -2.21 2.26 22.96
N PRO A 334 -3.02 2.35 24.05
CA PRO A 334 -4.17 1.51 24.40
C PRO A 334 -5.32 1.61 23.39
N TYR A 335 -6.11 0.55 23.23
CA TYR A 335 -7.24 0.50 22.31
C TYR A 335 -8.55 0.77 23.04
N GLY A 336 -9.19 1.89 22.73
CA GLY A 336 -10.35 2.40 23.44
C GLY A 336 -11.52 1.41 23.58
N PRO A 337 -11.93 0.65 22.53
CA PRO A 337 -12.96 -0.36 22.67
C PRO A 337 -12.65 -1.47 23.69
N TYR A 338 -11.40 -1.89 23.87
CA TYR A 338 -11.05 -2.85 24.94
C TYR A 338 -11.20 -2.24 26.32
N ASP A 339 -10.72 -1.01 26.49
CA ASP A 339 -10.86 -0.26 27.73
C ASP A 339 -12.33 -0.04 28.12
N ALA A 340 -13.18 0.19 27.12
CA ALA A 340 -14.63 0.34 27.30
C ALA A 340 -15.31 -1.00 27.56
N CYS A 341 -15.13 -2.00 26.70
CA CYS A 341 -15.90 -3.23 26.72
C CYS A 341 -15.45 -4.19 27.83
N PHE A 342 -14.15 -4.31 28.05
CA PHE A 342 -13.55 -5.17 29.05
C PHE A 342 -13.22 -4.39 30.34
N GLY A 343 -12.55 -3.25 30.21
CA GLY A 343 -12.11 -2.44 31.34
C GLY A 343 -13.24 -1.68 32.07
N LYS A 344 -14.41 -1.50 31.41
CA LYS A 344 -15.56 -0.74 31.94
C LYS A 344 -15.16 0.64 32.46
N MET A 345 -14.20 1.26 31.80
CA MET A 345 -13.65 2.56 32.19
C MET A 345 -14.68 3.68 32.06
N SER A 346 -14.58 4.73 32.87
CA SER A 346 -15.41 5.93 32.66
C SER A 346 -15.06 6.62 31.35
N GLN A 347 -15.99 7.41 30.83
CA GLN A 347 -15.73 8.19 29.61
C GLN A 347 -14.49 9.08 29.72
N GLU A 348 -14.27 9.68 30.93
CA GLU A 348 -13.08 10.50 31.20
C GLU A 348 -11.79 9.68 31.07
N GLN A 349 -11.78 8.45 31.64
CA GLN A 349 -10.63 7.54 31.51
C GLN A 349 -10.38 7.11 30.07
N LEU A 350 -11.44 6.83 29.30
CA LEU A 350 -11.32 6.52 27.87
C LEU A 350 -10.66 7.67 27.11
N LEU A 351 -11.10 8.91 27.32
CA LEU A 351 -10.52 10.08 26.64
C LEU A 351 -9.07 10.33 27.07
N ALA A 352 -8.73 10.09 28.35
CA ALA A 352 -7.34 10.15 28.81
C ALA A 352 -6.47 9.07 28.16
N ASN A 353 -7.03 7.89 27.86
CA ASN A 353 -6.33 6.84 27.13
C ASN A 353 -6.13 7.19 25.64
N GLU A 354 -7.06 7.91 25.02
CA GLU A 354 -6.89 8.45 23.68
C GLU A 354 -5.71 9.46 23.58
N GLU A 355 -5.46 10.23 24.63
CA GLU A 355 -4.24 11.07 24.71
C GLU A 355 -2.99 10.20 24.87
N ARG A 356 -3.01 9.19 25.75
CA ARG A 356 -1.87 8.29 26.02
C ARG A 356 -1.49 7.42 24.83
N SER A 357 -2.45 7.00 24.03
CA SER A 357 -2.20 6.22 22.79
C SER A 357 -1.51 7.04 21.71
N GLY A 358 -1.49 8.36 21.85
CA GLY A 358 -1.00 9.29 20.85
C GLY A 358 -2.05 9.71 19.82
N ARG A 359 -3.20 9.04 19.73
CA ARG A 359 -4.22 9.31 18.69
C ARG A 359 -4.75 10.74 18.74
N THR A 360 -5.07 11.26 19.92
CA THR A 360 -5.57 12.64 20.04
C THR A 360 -4.54 13.67 19.58
N PRO A 361 -3.28 13.69 20.06
CA PRO A 361 -2.28 14.64 19.56
C PRO A 361 -1.95 14.41 18.07
N GLN A 362 -1.96 13.16 17.59
CA GLN A 362 -1.72 12.85 16.18
C GLN A 362 -2.79 13.45 15.28
N ILE A 363 -4.09 13.22 15.57
CA ILE A 363 -5.16 13.79 14.73
C ILE A 363 -5.18 15.31 14.80
N LYS A 364 -4.87 15.93 15.96
CA LYS A 364 -4.70 17.40 16.06
C LYS A 364 -3.60 17.90 15.12
N ALA A 365 -2.45 17.24 15.09
CA ALA A 365 -1.34 17.61 14.21
C ALA A 365 -1.71 17.46 12.74
N VAL A 366 -2.39 16.37 12.37
CA VAL A 366 -2.89 16.15 10.99
C VAL A 366 -3.85 17.27 10.57
N LEU A 367 -4.82 17.59 11.40
CA LEU A 367 -5.81 18.64 11.09
C LEU A 367 -5.19 20.05 11.02
N GLU A 368 -4.19 20.32 11.84
CA GLU A 368 -3.42 21.57 11.76
C GLU A 368 -2.72 21.71 10.41
N GLU A 369 -2.06 20.65 9.94
CA GLU A 369 -1.42 20.60 8.63
C GLU A 369 -2.44 20.64 7.47
N MET A 370 -3.65 20.11 7.68
CA MET A 370 -4.74 20.13 6.71
C MET A 370 -5.42 21.50 6.61
N ARG A 371 -5.25 22.41 7.57
CA ARG A 371 -5.98 23.68 7.66
C ARG A 371 -5.99 24.48 6.35
N PRO A 372 -4.86 24.69 5.63
CA PRO A 372 -4.87 25.40 4.36
C PRO A 372 -5.68 24.69 3.27
N ASP A 373 -5.62 23.36 3.22
CA ASP A 373 -6.37 22.56 2.24
C ASP A 373 -7.87 22.63 2.54
N LEU A 374 -8.26 22.52 3.81
CA LEU A 374 -9.66 22.64 4.24
C LEU A 374 -10.24 24.03 3.96
N ALA A 375 -9.47 25.09 4.18
CA ALA A 375 -9.88 26.45 3.82
C ALA A 375 -10.11 26.63 2.31
N ALA A 376 -9.38 25.87 1.48
CA ALA A 376 -9.50 25.89 0.02
C ALA A 376 -10.43 24.78 -0.54
N ALA A 377 -11.08 23.98 0.31
CA ALA A 377 -11.85 22.80 -0.10
C ALA A 377 -13.03 23.12 -1.04
N TRP A 378 -13.53 24.35 -1.01
CA TRP A 378 -14.56 24.82 -1.94
C TRP A 378 -14.09 24.89 -3.41
N ARG A 379 -12.77 24.94 -3.64
CA ARG A 379 -12.14 24.93 -4.99
C ARG A 379 -11.52 23.57 -5.31
N THR A 380 -10.88 22.94 -4.33
CA THR A 380 -10.16 21.69 -4.49
C THR A 380 -10.59 20.78 -3.34
N PRO A 381 -11.45 19.80 -3.59
CA PRO A 381 -11.92 18.91 -2.54
C PRO A 381 -10.77 18.22 -1.81
N VAL A 382 -11.02 17.91 -0.55
CA VAL A 382 -10.07 17.25 0.34
C VAL A 382 -10.66 15.94 0.81
N LEU A 383 -9.89 14.88 0.70
CA LEU A 383 -10.16 13.56 1.27
C LEU A 383 -9.18 13.29 2.41
N LEU A 384 -9.64 12.62 3.46
CA LEU A 384 -8.79 12.06 4.51
C LEU A 384 -9.18 10.60 4.68
N THR A 385 -8.30 9.71 4.25
CA THR A 385 -8.42 8.25 4.40
C THR A 385 -7.55 7.78 5.54
N GLY A 386 -7.85 6.63 6.15
CA GLY A 386 -6.92 6.03 7.10
C GLY A 386 -7.54 5.02 8.03
N ASP A 387 -6.64 4.29 8.69
CA ASP A 387 -6.90 3.53 9.90
C ASP A 387 -6.64 4.44 11.11
N PHE A 388 -7.70 4.77 11.83
CA PHE A 388 -7.61 5.68 12.96
C PHE A 388 -7.43 4.94 14.30
N ASN A 389 -7.50 3.61 14.28
CA ASN A 389 -7.40 2.77 15.47
C ASN A 389 -8.33 3.18 16.61
N ALA A 390 -9.42 3.84 16.30
CA ALA A 390 -10.46 4.27 17.22
C ALA A 390 -11.80 4.38 16.50
N PRO A 391 -12.92 4.12 17.20
CA PRO A 391 -14.26 4.22 16.62
C PRO A 391 -14.68 5.65 16.30
N SER A 392 -15.82 5.76 15.61
CA SER A 392 -16.49 7.05 15.41
C SER A 392 -17.49 7.35 16.54
N HIS A 393 -17.55 8.62 16.96
CA HIS A 393 -18.61 9.11 17.85
C HIS A 393 -20.01 8.97 17.21
N LEU A 394 -20.08 8.88 15.87
CA LEU A 394 -21.32 8.64 15.13
C LEU A 394 -21.80 7.19 15.19
N ASP A 395 -20.96 6.28 15.68
CA ASP A 395 -21.24 4.85 15.81
C ASP A 395 -21.52 4.45 17.26
N TRP A 396 -21.00 5.21 18.22
CA TRP A 396 -21.23 5.03 19.65
C TRP A 396 -22.31 6.02 20.12
N THR A 397 -23.55 5.63 19.94
CA THR A 397 -24.75 6.47 20.12
C THR A 397 -25.73 5.83 21.10
N PRO A 398 -26.73 6.56 21.59
CA PRO A 398 -27.78 5.99 22.44
C PRO A 398 -28.58 4.85 21.79
N THR A 399 -28.60 4.77 20.47
CA THR A 399 -29.29 3.69 19.73
C THR A 399 -28.44 2.43 19.62
N THR A 400 -27.13 2.55 19.54
CA THR A 400 -26.21 1.40 19.44
C THR A 400 -25.81 0.85 20.80
N GLN A 401 -25.76 1.69 21.82
CA GLN A 401 -25.40 1.37 23.21
C GLN A 401 -24.19 0.44 23.33
N ARG A 402 -23.14 0.75 22.57
CA ARG A 402 -21.94 -0.09 22.50
C ARG A 402 -21.33 -0.28 23.88
N CYS A 403 -21.17 -1.54 24.30
CA CYS A 403 -20.63 -1.96 25.58
C CYS A 403 -21.31 -1.29 26.80
N GLY A 404 -22.55 -0.80 26.64
CA GLY A 404 -23.35 -0.13 27.68
C GLY A 404 -23.18 1.39 27.73
N TYR A 405 -22.36 1.97 26.87
CA TYR A 405 -22.22 3.43 26.80
C TYR A 405 -23.34 4.07 25.97
N GLN A 406 -23.85 5.21 26.43
CA GLN A 406 -24.81 6.01 25.68
C GLN A 406 -24.13 6.75 24.52
N THR A 407 -22.98 7.37 24.81
CA THR A 407 -22.14 8.05 23.82
C THR A 407 -20.69 8.02 24.28
N VAL A 408 -19.76 7.99 23.33
CA VAL A 408 -18.35 8.29 23.59
C VAL A 408 -17.85 9.25 22.51
N PRO A 409 -17.41 10.47 22.87
CA PRO A 409 -16.94 11.46 21.91
C PRO A 409 -15.49 11.19 21.49
N TRP A 410 -15.24 10.10 20.78
CA TRP A 410 -13.93 9.70 20.31
C TRP A 410 -13.22 10.85 19.57
N PRO A 411 -12.09 11.36 20.07
CA PRO A 411 -11.44 12.57 19.53
C PRO A 411 -11.06 12.46 18.05
N THR A 412 -10.66 11.26 17.61
CA THR A 412 -10.25 10.99 16.22
C THR A 412 -11.40 11.10 15.21
N SER A 413 -12.64 11.13 15.65
CA SER A 413 -13.81 11.37 14.79
C SER A 413 -14.51 12.71 15.07
N VAL A 414 -14.49 13.18 16.33
CA VAL A 414 -15.05 14.49 16.69
C VAL A 414 -14.25 15.64 16.09
N LEU A 415 -12.92 15.60 16.22
CA LEU A 415 -12.05 16.68 15.75
C LEU A 415 -12.09 16.86 14.20
N PRO A 416 -12.04 15.82 13.36
CA PRO A 416 -12.26 15.95 11.93
C PRO A 416 -13.60 16.60 11.58
N THR A 417 -14.69 16.20 12.25
CA THR A 417 -16.02 16.77 12.05
C THR A 417 -16.05 18.27 12.41
N GLN A 418 -15.44 18.65 13.54
CA GLN A 418 -15.32 20.06 13.93
C GLN A 418 -14.45 20.88 12.98
N ALA A 419 -13.48 20.26 12.31
CA ALA A 419 -12.66 20.89 11.27
C ALA A 419 -13.38 21.01 9.92
N GLY A 420 -14.64 20.56 9.80
CA GLY A 420 -15.45 20.66 8.59
C GLY A 420 -15.39 19.44 7.68
N LEU A 421 -14.74 18.37 8.08
CA LEU A 421 -14.75 17.09 7.38
C LEU A 421 -16.05 16.32 7.66
N ARG A 422 -16.53 15.59 6.66
CA ARG A 422 -17.73 14.75 6.75
C ARG A 422 -17.34 13.28 6.58
N ASP A 423 -17.86 12.42 7.43
CA ASP A 423 -17.70 10.97 7.33
C ASP A 423 -18.56 10.44 6.18
N SER A 424 -17.92 10.03 5.09
CA SER A 424 -18.62 9.57 3.88
C SER A 424 -19.48 8.34 4.12
N PHE A 425 -19.02 7.43 5.00
CA PHE A 425 -19.78 6.23 5.33
C PHE A 425 -21.10 6.58 6.03
N ARG A 426 -21.07 7.50 7.02
CA ARG A 426 -22.29 7.94 7.72
C ARG A 426 -23.17 8.88 6.90
N VAL A 427 -22.60 9.57 5.92
CA VAL A 427 -23.42 10.32 4.94
C VAL A 427 -24.25 9.36 4.08
N ALA A 428 -23.68 8.25 3.63
CA ALA A 428 -24.37 7.22 2.84
C ALA A 428 -25.28 6.33 3.72
N ASN A 429 -24.84 5.99 4.94
CA ASN A 429 -25.48 5.02 5.84
C ASN A 429 -25.77 5.69 7.18
N ARG A 430 -26.87 6.41 7.29
CA ARG A 430 -27.18 7.30 8.42
C ARG A 430 -27.45 6.57 9.74
N ASP A 431 -27.97 5.35 9.67
CA ASP A 431 -28.31 4.55 10.85
C ASP A 431 -27.18 3.56 11.20
N PRO A 432 -26.42 3.82 12.28
CA PRO A 432 -25.33 2.94 12.70
C PRO A 432 -25.80 1.58 13.23
N SER A 433 -27.07 1.46 13.63
CA SER A 433 -27.64 0.20 14.07
C SER A 433 -28.00 -0.70 12.89
N ALA A 434 -28.55 -0.13 11.82
CA ALA A 434 -28.90 -0.86 10.61
C ALA A 434 -27.67 -1.21 9.74
N THR A 435 -26.68 -0.30 9.71
CA THR A 435 -25.45 -0.48 8.92
C THR A 435 -24.23 -0.13 9.78
N PRO A 436 -23.76 -1.05 10.62
CA PRO A 436 -22.60 -0.82 11.49
C PRO A 436 -21.34 -0.40 10.73
N GLY A 437 -21.08 -1.03 9.58
CA GLY A 437 -19.91 -0.74 8.75
C GLY A 437 -18.59 -1.17 9.39
N THR A 438 -18.63 -2.22 10.20
CA THR A 438 -17.47 -2.74 10.92
C THR A 438 -16.28 -2.97 10.01
N THR A 439 -15.12 -2.47 10.40
CA THR A 439 -13.85 -2.71 9.71
C THR A 439 -12.88 -3.54 10.53
N TRP A 440 -12.88 -3.41 11.82
CA TRP A 440 -12.19 -4.29 12.76
C TRP A 440 -13.19 -5.23 13.41
N SER A 441 -13.20 -6.55 13.14
CA SER A 441 -12.32 -7.24 12.21
C SER A 441 -13.08 -8.36 11.50
N PRO A 442 -12.89 -8.59 10.19
CA PRO A 442 -13.53 -9.71 9.50
C PRO A 442 -12.97 -11.09 9.89
N ILE A 443 -11.82 -11.16 10.58
CA ILE A 443 -11.13 -12.43 10.92
C ILE A 443 -10.87 -12.63 12.42
N TYR A 444 -11.18 -11.63 13.26
CA TYR A 444 -11.13 -11.76 14.72
C TYR A 444 -12.55 -11.76 15.30
N PRO A 445 -13.26 -12.90 15.35
CA PRO A 445 -14.59 -12.96 15.97
C PRO A 445 -14.50 -12.99 17.51
N VAL A 446 -13.35 -13.37 18.06
CA VAL A 446 -13.07 -13.45 19.49
C VAL A 446 -11.76 -12.77 19.83
N PHE A 447 -11.72 -12.16 21.00
CA PHE A 447 -10.53 -11.50 21.52
C PHE A 447 -9.42 -12.52 21.81
N THR A 448 -8.23 -12.29 21.27
CA THR A 448 -7.09 -13.21 21.38
C THR A 448 -6.19 -12.97 22.59
N GLY A 449 -6.49 -11.96 23.41
CA GLY A 449 -5.69 -11.54 24.56
C GLY A 449 -4.73 -10.39 24.23
N GLY A 450 -4.01 -9.92 25.22
CA GLY A 450 -3.10 -8.78 25.13
C GLY A 450 -3.72 -7.46 25.60
N TYR A 451 -2.98 -6.38 25.37
CA TYR A 451 -3.42 -5.00 25.66
C TYR A 451 -3.84 -4.75 27.13
N GLY A 452 -3.37 -5.58 28.08
CA GLY A 452 -3.74 -5.49 29.49
C GLY A 452 -5.08 -6.14 29.86
N HIS A 453 -5.73 -6.84 28.92
CA HIS A 453 -7.05 -7.44 29.10
C HIS A 453 -7.06 -8.98 28.95
N ASP A 454 -5.96 -9.66 29.23
CA ASP A 454 -5.80 -11.12 29.01
C ASP A 454 -6.86 -11.98 29.71
N SER A 455 -7.47 -11.50 30.81
CA SER A 455 -8.57 -12.19 31.50
C SER A 455 -9.83 -12.34 30.65
N HIS A 456 -9.97 -11.56 29.57
CA HIS A 456 -11.10 -11.56 28.64
C HIS A 456 -10.83 -12.36 27.36
N LYS A 457 -9.66 -13.02 27.29
CA LYS A 457 -9.32 -13.88 26.13
C LYS A 457 -10.40 -14.93 25.88
N GLY A 458 -10.88 -15.01 24.65
CA GLY A 458 -11.96 -15.92 24.25
C GLY A 458 -13.35 -15.30 24.30
N GLU A 459 -13.51 -14.10 24.85
CA GLU A 459 -14.76 -13.33 24.76
C GLU A 459 -14.95 -12.76 23.32
N PRO A 460 -16.16 -12.38 22.93
CA PRO A 460 -16.40 -11.73 21.65
C PRO A 460 -15.50 -10.50 21.45
N GLU A 461 -14.86 -10.40 20.29
CA GLU A 461 -14.08 -9.22 19.91
C GLU A 461 -14.99 -8.00 19.78
N PRO A 462 -14.67 -6.85 20.39
CA PRO A 462 -15.36 -5.59 20.11
C PRO A 462 -15.22 -5.23 18.63
N GLN A 463 -16.36 -5.22 17.94
CA GLN A 463 -16.41 -5.02 16.48
C GLN A 463 -16.73 -3.56 16.17
N ASP A 464 -15.77 -2.81 15.65
CA ASP A 464 -15.90 -1.38 15.40
C ASP A 464 -15.49 -0.98 13.98
N ARG A 465 -15.94 0.18 13.55
CA ARG A 465 -15.47 0.85 12.35
C ARG A 465 -14.37 1.80 12.77
N ILE A 466 -13.13 1.51 12.36
CA ILE A 466 -11.92 2.27 12.70
C ILE A 466 -11.18 2.77 11.48
N ASP A 467 -11.61 2.37 10.28
CA ASP A 467 -11.11 2.83 8.99
C ASP A 467 -12.11 3.80 8.36
N PHE A 468 -11.62 4.93 7.85
CA PHE A 468 -12.47 6.03 7.43
C PHE A 468 -12.08 6.61 6.07
N VAL A 469 -13.09 7.13 5.37
CA VAL A 469 -12.97 8.08 4.26
C VAL A 469 -13.74 9.33 4.63
N TYR A 470 -13.05 10.34 5.13
CA TYR A 470 -13.61 11.68 5.35
C TYR A 470 -13.43 12.54 4.11
N TYR A 471 -14.28 13.55 3.95
CA TYR A 471 -14.18 14.49 2.84
C TYR A 471 -14.64 15.90 3.22
N ALA A 472 -14.13 16.90 2.49
CA ALA A 472 -14.60 18.27 2.50
C ALA A 472 -14.63 18.85 1.09
N GLY A 473 -15.49 19.84 0.85
CA GLY A 473 -15.65 20.50 -0.45
C GLY A 473 -16.81 19.95 -1.27
N LEU A 474 -16.81 20.29 -2.57
CA LEU A 474 -17.92 20.06 -3.50
C LEU A 474 -17.91 18.63 -4.07
N LEU A 475 -18.12 17.65 -3.21
CA LEU A 475 -18.29 16.24 -3.57
C LEU A 475 -19.65 15.72 -3.07
N GLY A 476 -20.32 14.93 -3.90
CA GLY A 476 -21.55 14.24 -3.51
C GLY A 476 -21.31 12.76 -3.27
N VAL A 477 -21.52 12.26 -2.04
CA VAL A 477 -21.44 10.82 -1.76
C VAL A 477 -22.63 10.11 -2.42
N THR A 478 -22.35 9.16 -3.30
CA THR A 478 -23.36 8.30 -3.93
C THR A 478 -23.45 6.94 -3.29
N GLU A 479 -22.34 6.40 -2.83
CA GLU A 479 -22.25 5.12 -2.11
C GLU A 479 -21.05 5.16 -1.16
N SER A 480 -21.14 4.48 -0.01
CA SER A 480 -20.01 4.11 0.82
C SER A 480 -20.29 2.78 1.49
N LYS A 481 -19.33 1.86 1.41
CA LYS A 481 -19.46 0.49 1.90
C LYS A 481 -18.14 -0.07 2.40
N THR A 482 -18.23 -1.08 3.26
CA THR A 482 -17.10 -1.94 3.58
C THR A 482 -16.90 -2.98 2.47
N VAL A 483 -15.64 -3.37 2.25
CA VAL A 483 -15.26 -4.37 1.25
C VAL A 483 -14.50 -5.48 1.95
N VAL A 484 -14.96 -6.72 1.76
CA VAL A 484 -14.30 -7.97 2.15
C VAL A 484 -14.58 -8.99 1.05
N GLU A 485 -13.57 -9.67 0.53
CA GLU A 485 -13.75 -10.72 -0.46
C GLU A 485 -14.00 -12.09 0.21
N GLY A 486 -14.99 -12.81 -0.31
CA GLY A 486 -15.33 -14.15 0.14
C GLY A 486 -15.91 -14.19 1.55
N LYS A 487 -15.63 -15.29 2.25
CA LYS A 487 -15.97 -15.50 3.67
C LYS A 487 -14.68 -15.87 4.40
N PRO A 488 -13.97 -14.89 4.97
CA PRO A 488 -12.69 -15.16 5.62
C PRO A 488 -12.83 -16.14 6.78
N THR A 489 -11.89 -17.06 6.87
CA THR A 489 -11.70 -17.91 8.03
C THR A 489 -10.96 -17.13 9.11
N ALA A 490 -11.39 -17.30 10.35
CA ALA A 490 -10.81 -16.63 11.50
C ALA A 490 -9.35 -17.07 11.78
N VAL A 491 -8.60 -16.16 12.41
CA VAL A 491 -7.29 -16.50 13.00
C VAL A 491 -7.46 -17.66 14.01
N PRO A 492 -6.54 -18.69 14.02
CA PRO A 492 -5.25 -18.73 13.32
C PRO A 492 -5.28 -19.36 11.92
N ASN A 493 -6.44 -19.74 11.38
CA ASN A 493 -6.56 -20.52 10.14
C ASN A 493 -6.76 -19.64 8.89
N HIS A 494 -6.31 -18.39 8.94
CA HIS A 494 -6.58 -17.32 7.96
C HIS A 494 -5.69 -17.33 6.72
N ARG A 495 -4.53 -18.04 6.74
CA ARG A 495 -3.52 -17.92 5.68
C ARG A 495 -4.04 -18.20 4.27
N GLY A 496 -5.00 -19.12 4.13
CA GLY A 496 -5.64 -19.47 2.85
C GLY A 496 -6.77 -18.56 2.42
N ASN A 497 -7.12 -17.51 3.19
CA ASN A 497 -8.24 -16.62 2.89
C ASN A 497 -8.08 -15.91 1.54
N ASP A 498 -9.19 -15.69 0.84
CA ASP A 498 -9.25 -14.78 -0.31
C ASP A 498 -9.10 -13.32 0.09
N TRP A 499 -9.56 -12.95 1.27
CA TRP A 499 -9.35 -11.65 1.88
C TRP A 499 -7.96 -11.57 2.51
N SER A 500 -7.20 -10.52 2.16
CA SER A 500 -5.77 -10.42 2.48
C SER A 500 -5.45 -9.54 3.70
N SER A 501 -6.46 -9.12 4.46
CA SER A 501 -6.29 -8.22 5.61
C SER A 501 -7.09 -8.68 6.82
N ASP A 502 -6.69 -8.23 8.00
CA ASP A 502 -7.48 -8.31 9.24
C ASP A 502 -8.48 -7.15 9.39
N HIS A 503 -8.39 -6.13 8.55
CA HIS A 503 -9.40 -5.08 8.41
C HIS A 503 -10.30 -5.31 7.19
N ALA A 504 -11.53 -4.84 7.23
CA ALA A 504 -12.31 -4.57 6.02
C ALA A 504 -11.86 -3.23 5.44
N ALA A 505 -11.76 -3.12 4.11
CA ALA A 505 -11.54 -1.84 3.46
C ALA A 505 -12.84 -1.01 3.42
N VAL A 506 -12.73 0.31 3.28
CA VAL A 506 -13.88 1.19 3.05
C VAL A 506 -13.76 1.82 1.68
N LEU A 507 -14.77 1.62 0.83
CA LEU A 507 -14.87 2.18 -0.51
C LEU A 507 -15.99 3.21 -0.55
N THR A 508 -15.66 4.44 -0.97
CA THR A 508 -16.64 5.51 -1.19
C THR A 508 -16.62 5.97 -2.64
N THR A 509 -17.79 6.10 -3.24
CA THR A 509 -17.99 6.70 -4.56
C THR A 509 -18.50 8.12 -4.41
N PHE A 510 -17.76 9.06 -4.97
CA PHE A 510 -18.08 10.49 -4.98
C PHE A 510 -18.47 10.93 -6.38
N ARG A 511 -19.58 11.66 -6.51
CA ARG A 511 -19.87 12.44 -7.71
C ARG A 511 -19.02 13.71 -7.70
N THR A 512 -18.26 13.95 -8.78
CA THR A 512 -17.41 15.13 -8.95
C THR A 512 -18.07 16.27 -9.72
N SER A 513 -19.24 16.07 -10.28
CA SER A 513 -19.97 17.06 -11.10
C SER A 513 -20.47 18.29 -10.30
N LEU A 514 -20.11 18.37 -9.02
CA LEU A 514 -20.32 19.56 -8.19
C LEU A 514 -19.10 20.50 -8.19
N LEU A 515 -17.97 20.09 -8.81
CA LEU A 515 -16.72 20.83 -8.93
C LEU A 515 -16.79 21.95 -9.95
#